data_a7f0866f350a17e7c3dc94c00b612eb7
#
_entry.id   a7f0866f350a17e7c3dc94c00b612eb7
#
_cell.length_a   1.000
_cell.length_b   1.000
_cell.length_c   1.000
_cell.angle_alpha   90.00
_cell.angle_beta   90.00
_cell.angle_gamma   90.00
#
_symmetry.space_group_name_H-M   'P 1'
#
loop_
_entity.id
_entity.type
_entity.pdbx_description
1 polymer ?
#
loop_
_entity_poly.entity_id
_entity_poly.type
_entity_poly.pdbx_seq_one_letter_code
_entity_poly.pdbx_strand_id
1 'polypeptide(L)'
;MISAGDFENGITLEIDGNVCQIVEFQHVKPGKGAAFVRTKYKNIITGSVVEKSFRPTEKFPAARIERVDMQYLYQDGGLYYFMNTETYDQVGLTEEQVGDSLKFVKDNEMVKVCSHNGEVFAIEPPLFVELEVIETEPGFAGNTAQGATKPATVETGAQVQVPLFVNQGDKLKIDTRTGEYLSRV
;
A
#
# COMPACT_ATOMS: atom_id res chain seq x y z
N MET A 1 4.32 26.24 -3.19
CA MET A 1 2.97 25.93 -3.71
C MET A 1 3.05 25.32 -5.10
N ILE A 2 2.13 24.40 -5.40
CA ILE A 2 2.06 23.70 -6.68
C ILE A 2 0.84 24.22 -7.45
N SER A 3 1.03 24.66 -8.68
CA SER A 3 -0.08 25.06 -9.54
C SER A 3 -0.75 23.85 -10.18
N ALA A 4 -2.08 23.89 -10.37
CA ALA A 4 -2.79 22.80 -11.04
C ALA A 4 -2.25 22.51 -12.44
N GLY A 5 -1.74 23.53 -13.13
CA GLY A 5 -1.08 23.37 -14.43
C GLY A 5 0.19 22.53 -14.39
N ASP A 6 0.78 22.37 -13.21
CA ASP A 6 2.05 21.61 -12.97
C ASP A 6 1.81 20.28 -12.28
N PHE A 7 0.58 19.79 -12.24
CA PHE A 7 0.28 18.50 -11.61
C PHE A 7 1.00 17.35 -12.30
N GLU A 8 1.47 16.43 -11.48
CA GLU A 8 2.05 15.14 -11.89
C GLU A 8 1.41 14.01 -11.09
N ASN A 9 1.31 12.85 -11.69
CA ASN A 9 0.78 11.68 -11.00
C ASN A 9 1.67 11.30 -9.82
N GLY A 10 1.05 11.05 -8.67
CA GLY A 10 1.75 10.63 -7.48
C GLY A 10 2.22 11.76 -6.56
N ILE A 11 2.15 13.03 -6.98
CA ILE A 11 2.50 14.13 -6.07
C ILE A 11 1.46 14.28 -4.97
N THR A 12 1.92 14.72 -3.81
CA THR A 12 1.08 14.94 -2.64
C THR A 12 0.98 16.42 -2.33
N LEU A 13 -0.24 16.87 -2.07
CA LEU A 13 -0.53 18.26 -1.77
C LEU A 13 -1.76 18.38 -0.88
N GLU A 14 -2.00 19.56 -0.35
CA GLU A 14 -3.18 19.86 0.46
C GLU A 14 -4.30 20.43 -0.42
N ILE A 15 -5.45 19.76 -0.40
CA ILE A 15 -6.67 20.22 -1.07
C ILE A 15 -7.77 20.29 -0.03
N ASP A 16 -8.35 21.47 0.17
CA ASP A 16 -9.40 21.72 1.17
C ASP A 16 -9.02 21.26 2.58
N GLY A 17 -7.76 21.44 2.95
CA GLY A 17 -7.23 21.07 4.26
C GLY A 17 -6.91 19.58 4.43
N ASN A 18 -7.05 18.78 3.39
CA ASN A 18 -6.77 17.34 3.41
C ASN A 18 -5.49 17.02 2.64
N VAL A 19 -4.75 16.02 3.12
CA VAL A 19 -3.60 15.49 2.40
C VAL A 19 -4.08 14.58 1.28
N CYS A 20 -3.79 14.98 0.05
CA CYS A 20 -4.26 14.28 -1.14
C CYS A 20 -3.09 13.93 -2.07
N GLN A 21 -3.26 12.83 -2.80
CA GLN A 21 -2.33 12.40 -3.84
C GLN A 21 -3.02 12.48 -5.20
N ILE A 22 -2.35 13.07 -6.18
CA ILE A 22 -2.86 13.11 -7.55
C ILE A 22 -2.75 11.70 -8.15
N VAL A 23 -3.90 11.17 -8.55
CA VAL A 23 -4.00 9.84 -9.18
C VAL A 23 -3.96 9.98 -10.69
N GLU A 24 -4.72 10.93 -11.24
CA GLU A 24 -4.85 11.14 -12.66
C GLU A 24 -5.22 12.59 -12.92
N PHE A 25 -4.72 13.16 -13.99
CA PHE A 25 -5.09 14.51 -14.41
C PHE A 25 -5.10 14.63 -15.93
N GLN A 26 -5.89 15.59 -16.42
CA GLN A 26 -5.99 15.89 -17.83
C GLN A 26 -6.13 17.41 -18.04
N HIS A 27 -5.25 17.97 -18.86
CA HIS A 27 -5.38 19.36 -19.30
C HIS A 27 -6.41 19.45 -20.40
N VAL A 28 -7.45 20.27 -20.18
CA VAL A 28 -8.54 20.46 -21.15
C VAL A 28 -8.57 21.91 -21.60
N LYS A 29 -8.50 22.10 -22.93
CA LYS A 29 -8.67 23.42 -23.56
C LYS A 29 -9.91 23.38 -24.41
N PRO A 30 -11.08 23.79 -23.86
CA PRO A 30 -12.31 23.80 -24.64
C PRO A 30 -12.23 24.82 -25.76
N GLY A 31 -12.96 24.58 -26.86
CA GLY A 31 -13.06 25.53 -27.96
C GLY A 31 -13.73 26.85 -27.59
N LYS A 32 -14.58 26.83 -26.57
CA LYS A 32 -15.19 28.00 -25.92
C LYS A 32 -15.04 27.84 -24.42
N GLY A 33 -14.55 28.90 -23.77
CA GLY A 33 -14.34 28.91 -22.32
C GLY A 33 -12.90 28.80 -21.91
N ALA A 34 -12.64 28.87 -20.59
CA ALA A 34 -11.31 28.85 -20.02
C ALA A 34 -10.76 27.42 -19.93
N ALA A 35 -9.44 27.28 -20.09
CA ALA A 35 -8.76 26.02 -19.86
C ALA A 35 -8.91 25.57 -18.41
N PHE A 36 -8.97 24.26 -18.18
CA PHE A 36 -9.02 23.69 -16.84
C PHE A 36 -8.24 22.36 -16.78
N VAL A 37 -7.94 21.91 -15.57
CA VAL A 37 -7.29 20.65 -15.30
C VAL A 37 -8.28 19.74 -14.60
N ARG A 38 -8.77 18.72 -15.29
CA ARG A 38 -9.63 17.69 -14.70
C ARG A 38 -8.74 16.77 -13.88
N THR A 39 -8.98 16.70 -12.59
CA THR A 39 -8.08 16.03 -11.65
C THR A 39 -8.82 14.98 -10.84
N LYS A 40 -8.26 13.78 -10.80
CA LYS A 40 -8.68 12.74 -9.88
C LYS A 40 -7.62 12.65 -8.78
N TYR A 41 -8.04 12.81 -7.53
CA TYR A 41 -7.13 12.75 -6.39
C TYR A 41 -7.70 11.91 -5.27
N LYS A 42 -6.80 11.31 -4.50
CA LYS A 42 -7.12 10.43 -3.39
C LYS A 42 -6.75 11.11 -2.08
N ASN A 43 -7.71 11.17 -1.15
CA ASN A 43 -7.41 11.52 0.23
C ASN A 43 -6.60 10.37 0.85
N ILE A 44 -5.36 10.63 1.23
CA ILE A 44 -4.45 9.58 1.71
C ILE A 44 -4.93 8.99 3.04
N ILE A 45 -5.56 9.81 3.88
CA ILE A 45 -5.99 9.39 5.23
C ILE A 45 -7.28 8.57 5.14
N THR A 46 -8.27 9.04 4.39
CA THR A 46 -9.58 8.36 4.30
C THR A 46 -9.67 7.33 3.19
N GLY A 47 -8.78 7.42 2.19
CA GLY A 47 -8.81 6.57 1.00
C GLY A 47 -9.84 6.97 -0.05
N SER A 48 -10.66 7.97 0.20
CA SER A 48 -11.67 8.40 -0.76
C SER A 48 -11.06 9.08 -1.98
N VAL A 49 -11.61 8.78 -3.16
CA VAL A 49 -11.17 9.33 -4.44
C VAL A 49 -12.23 10.33 -4.93
N VAL A 50 -11.78 11.52 -5.30
CA VAL A 50 -12.64 12.61 -5.78
C VAL A 50 -12.13 13.08 -7.14
N GLU A 51 -13.05 13.41 -8.04
CA GLU A 51 -12.74 14.03 -9.31
C GLU A 51 -13.24 15.47 -9.29
N LYS A 52 -12.35 16.43 -9.58
CA LYS A 52 -12.66 17.85 -9.58
C LYS A 52 -11.81 18.57 -10.63
N SER A 53 -12.37 19.61 -11.21
CA SER A 53 -11.66 20.46 -12.17
C SER A 53 -11.14 21.72 -11.50
N PHE A 54 -9.88 22.06 -11.79
CA PHE A 54 -9.22 23.25 -11.26
C PHE A 54 -8.76 24.16 -12.39
N ARG A 55 -8.65 25.45 -12.10
CA ARG A 55 -8.00 26.39 -13.02
C ARG A 55 -6.49 26.08 -13.02
N PRO A 56 -5.81 26.18 -14.18
CA PRO A 56 -4.37 25.89 -14.22
C PRO A 56 -3.52 26.77 -13.31
N THR A 57 -4.00 27.96 -12.99
CA THR A 57 -3.33 28.93 -12.10
C THR A 57 -3.64 28.72 -10.62
N GLU A 58 -4.58 27.87 -10.28
CA GLU A 58 -4.92 27.55 -8.90
C GLU A 58 -3.75 26.87 -8.20
N LYS A 59 -3.40 27.32 -6.99
CA LYS A 59 -2.22 26.86 -6.26
C LYS A 59 -2.60 26.11 -4.99
N PHE A 60 -1.83 25.08 -4.69
CA PHE A 60 -2.03 24.22 -3.53
C PHE A 60 -0.72 24.06 -2.77
N PRO A 61 -0.75 24.04 -1.41
CA PRO A 61 0.43 23.75 -0.63
C PRO A 61 0.92 22.31 -0.89
N ALA A 62 2.21 22.13 -1.04
CA ALA A 62 2.79 20.79 -1.08
C ALA A 62 2.61 20.12 0.29
N ALA A 63 2.22 18.86 0.31
CA ALA A 63 2.13 18.07 1.54
C ALA A 63 3.36 17.18 1.63
N ARG A 64 4.11 17.32 2.73
CA ARG A 64 5.28 16.48 2.98
C ARG A 64 4.88 15.26 3.78
N ILE A 65 5.16 14.09 3.21
CA ILE A 65 4.99 12.81 3.89
C ILE A 65 6.34 12.33 4.37
N GLU A 66 6.45 12.04 5.66
CA GLU A 66 7.64 11.45 6.26
C GLU A 66 7.48 9.93 6.30
N ARG A 67 8.52 9.23 5.86
CA ARG A 67 8.60 7.77 5.89
C ARG A 67 9.78 7.38 6.76
N VAL A 68 9.50 6.63 7.81
CA VAL A 68 10.51 6.18 8.76
C VAL A 68 10.53 4.65 8.78
N ASP A 69 11.72 4.07 8.63
CA ASP A 69 11.90 2.63 8.75
C ASP A 69 11.72 2.21 10.20
N MET A 70 10.78 1.30 10.44
CA MET A 70 10.51 0.74 11.76
C MET A 70 10.39 -0.77 11.68
N GLN A 71 10.71 -1.43 12.77
CA GLN A 71 10.53 -2.88 12.90
C GLN A 71 9.15 -3.17 13.47
N TYR A 72 8.38 -4.00 12.77
CA TYR A 72 7.12 -4.50 13.31
C TYR A 72 7.43 -5.52 14.40
N LEU A 73 6.92 -5.32 15.60
CA LEU A 73 7.19 -6.21 16.74
C LEU A 73 6.10 -7.27 16.89
N TYR A 74 4.90 -6.85 17.26
CA TYR A 74 3.78 -7.76 17.55
C TYR A 74 2.47 -6.99 17.64
N GLN A 75 1.37 -7.75 17.69
CA GLN A 75 0.04 -7.24 17.96
C GLN A 75 -0.39 -7.62 19.37
N ASP A 76 -0.92 -6.68 20.12
CA ASP A 76 -1.50 -6.92 21.44
C ASP A 76 -2.60 -5.89 21.74
N GLY A 77 -3.72 -6.36 22.28
CA GLY A 77 -4.82 -5.49 22.71
C GLY A 77 -5.43 -4.62 21.62
N GLY A 78 -5.42 -5.07 20.37
CA GLY A 78 -5.92 -4.31 19.23
C GLY A 78 -4.95 -3.27 18.69
N LEU A 79 -3.75 -3.20 19.22
CA LEU A 79 -2.69 -2.32 18.75
C LEU A 79 -1.57 -3.13 18.10
N TYR A 80 -0.95 -2.53 17.08
CA TYR A 80 0.20 -3.07 16.39
C TYR A 80 1.41 -2.23 16.78
N TYR A 81 2.45 -2.88 17.32
CA TYR A 81 3.62 -2.20 17.87
C TYR A 81 4.79 -2.21 16.90
N PHE A 82 5.39 -1.04 16.77
CA PHE A 82 6.54 -0.80 15.89
C PHE A 82 7.65 -0.12 16.66
N MET A 83 8.90 -0.42 16.33
CA MET A 83 10.06 0.17 16.98
C MET A 83 10.99 0.80 15.94
N ASN A 84 11.39 2.05 16.20
CA ASN A 84 12.48 2.67 15.48
C ASN A 84 13.79 2.02 15.91
N THR A 85 14.48 1.35 14.99
CA THR A 85 15.69 0.59 15.31
C THR A 85 16.90 1.47 15.63
N GLU A 86 16.86 2.76 15.32
CA GLU A 86 17.93 3.71 15.66
C GLU A 86 17.72 4.31 17.05
N THR A 87 16.51 4.72 17.37
CA THR A 87 16.19 5.39 18.63
C THR A 87 15.60 4.46 19.70
N TYR A 88 15.15 3.26 19.31
CA TYR A 88 14.43 2.29 20.12
C TYR A 88 13.07 2.77 20.65
N ASP A 89 12.58 3.88 20.12
CA ASP A 89 11.23 4.35 20.44
C ASP A 89 10.19 3.41 19.85
N GLN A 90 9.16 3.11 20.65
CA GLN A 90 8.05 2.26 20.24
C GLN A 90 6.79 3.08 20.04
N VAL A 91 5.97 2.67 19.07
CA VAL A 91 4.67 3.29 18.80
C VAL A 91 3.64 2.19 18.60
N GLY A 92 2.44 2.38 19.18
CA GLY A 92 1.30 1.51 18.97
C GLY A 92 0.34 2.15 17.96
N LEU A 93 0.03 1.43 16.90
CA LEU A 93 -0.89 1.89 15.85
C LEU A 93 -2.17 1.08 15.84
N THR A 94 -3.28 1.73 15.52
CA THR A 94 -4.60 1.09 15.45
C THR A 94 -4.75 0.31 14.14
N GLU A 95 -5.75 -0.59 14.10
CA GLU A 95 -6.10 -1.32 12.88
C GLU A 95 -6.45 -0.39 11.72
N GLU A 96 -7.09 0.76 11.99
CA GLU A 96 -7.40 1.75 10.96
C GLU A 96 -6.15 2.37 10.35
N GLN A 97 -5.13 2.64 11.16
CA GLN A 97 -3.85 3.21 10.69
C GLN A 97 -3.03 2.18 9.90
N VAL A 98 -3.09 0.92 10.29
CA VAL A 98 -2.33 -0.17 9.67
C VAL A 98 -3.04 -0.71 8.43
N GLY A 99 -4.37 -0.84 8.47
CA GLY A 99 -5.16 -1.44 7.38
C GLY A 99 -4.69 -2.86 7.06
N ASP A 100 -4.68 -3.20 5.78
CA ASP A 100 -4.25 -4.52 5.28
C ASP A 100 -2.74 -4.61 5.05
N SER A 101 -1.97 -3.59 5.43
CA SER A 101 -0.55 -3.50 5.10
C SER A 101 0.30 -4.58 5.75
N LEU A 102 -0.14 -5.14 6.89
CA LEU A 102 0.59 -6.18 7.60
C LEU A 102 0.20 -7.61 7.18
N LYS A 103 -0.69 -7.77 6.22
CA LYS A 103 -1.18 -9.08 5.80
C LYS A 103 -0.06 -10.07 5.46
N PHE A 104 1.02 -9.59 4.86
CA PHE A 104 2.17 -10.39 4.46
C PHE A 104 3.44 -10.07 5.23
N VAL A 105 3.33 -9.36 6.36
CA VAL A 105 4.48 -8.94 7.17
C VAL A 105 4.62 -9.86 8.37
N LYS A 106 5.79 -10.45 8.53
CA LYS A 106 6.14 -11.27 9.70
C LYS A 106 6.53 -10.39 10.89
N ASP A 107 6.46 -10.95 12.09
CA ASP A 107 7.01 -10.32 13.28
C ASP A 107 8.51 -10.05 13.06
N ASN A 108 8.96 -8.90 13.54
CA ASN A 108 10.34 -8.41 13.44
C ASN A 108 10.79 -7.97 12.03
N GLU A 109 9.89 -7.91 11.06
CA GLU A 109 10.20 -7.43 9.72
C GLU A 109 10.17 -5.90 9.67
N MET A 110 11.01 -5.32 8.80
CA MET A 110 11.08 -3.86 8.63
C MET A 110 9.96 -3.38 7.70
N VAL A 111 9.34 -2.28 8.10
CA VAL A 111 8.31 -1.58 7.31
C VAL A 111 8.59 -0.08 7.33
N LYS A 112 7.90 0.67 6.47
CA LYS A 112 7.95 2.13 6.50
C LYS A 112 6.68 2.66 7.14
N VAL A 113 6.84 3.47 8.16
CA VAL A 113 5.72 4.18 8.84
C VAL A 113 5.59 5.55 8.22
N CYS A 114 4.43 5.83 7.62
CA CYS A 114 4.15 7.06 6.90
C CYS A 114 3.37 8.03 7.79
N SER A 115 3.87 9.26 7.92
CA SER A 115 3.24 10.31 8.72
C SER A 115 3.21 11.65 8.00
N HIS A 116 2.28 12.50 8.41
CA HIS A 116 2.15 13.89 7.98
C HIS A 116 1.97 14.75 9.23
N ASN A 117 2.84 15.73 9.40
CA ASN A 117 2.84 16.61 10.59
C ASN A 117 2.82 15.82 11.92
N GLY A 118 3.59 14.72 11.99
CA GLY A 118 3.68 13.86 13.17
C GLY A 118 2.52 12.88 13.36
N GLU A 119 1.50 12.91 12.51
CA GLU A 119 0.36 11.98 12.56
C GLU A 119 0.57 10.83 11.58
N VAL A 120 0.61 9.60 12.11
CA VAL A 120 0.76 8.39 11.31
C VAL A 120 -0.58 8.06 10.64
N PHE A 121 -0.55 7.80 9.34
CA PHE A 121 -1.75 7.44 8.58
C PHE A 121 -1.63 6.13 7.81
N ALA A 122 -0.44 5.61 7.60
CA ALA A 122 -0.25 4.39 6.81
C ALA A 122 1.06 3.68 7.13
N ILE A 123 1.10 2.41 6.77
CA ILE A 123 2.29 1.56 6.79
C ILE A 123 2.55 1.09 5.35
N GLU A 124 3.80 1.15 4.92
CA GLU A 124 4.23 0.58 3.65
C GLU A 124 5.05 -0.68 3.92
N PRO A 125 4.56 -1.88 3.60
CA PRO A 125 5.33 -3.10 3.74
C PRO A 125 6.42 -3.18 2.66
N PRO A 126 7.40 -4.09 2.79
CA PRO A 126 8.32 -4.37 1.69
C PRO A 126 7.53 -4.76 0.44
N LEU A 127 8.02 -4.38 -0.75
CA LEU A 127 7.36 -4.70 -2.01
C LEU A 127 7.27 -6.20 -2.25
N PHE A 128 8.29 -6.93 -1.83
CA PHE A 128 8.38 -8.37 -1.96
C PHE A 128 8.72 -9.00 -0.61
N VAL A 129 8.07 -10.11 -0.32
CA VAL A 129 8.33 -10.88 0.90
C VAL A 129 8.53 -12.35 0.55
N GLU A 130 9.24 -13.05 1.43
CA GLU A 130 9.42 -14.50 1.34
C GLU A 130 8.73 -15.15 2.53
N LEU A 131 7.69 -15.94 2.25
CA LEU A 131 6.86 -16.58 3.28
C LEU A 131 6.76 -18.08 3.06
N GLU A 132 6.80 -18.83 4.15
CA GLU A 132 6.64 -20.28 4.14
C GLU A 132 5.17 -20.68 4.07
N VAL A 133 4.87 -21.68 3.24
CA VAL A 133 3.53 -22.29 3.17
C VAL A 133 3.34 -23.19 4.40
N ILE A 134 2.34 -22.88 5.22
CA ILE A 134 2.00 -23.67 6.41
C ILE A 134 0.87 -24.66 6.16
N GLU A 135 0.02 -24.40 5.15
CA GLU A 135 -1.09 -25.25 4.79
C GLU A 135 -1.42 -25.08 3.30
N THR A 136 -1.57 -26.20 2.60
CA THR A 136 -2.08 -26.24 1.24
C THR A 136 -2.56 -27.64 0.92
N GLU A 137 -3.52 -27.75 -0.02
CA GLU A 137 -3.98 -29.03 -0.51
C GLU A 137 -3.00 -29.62 -1.52
N PRO A 138 -2.93 -30.97 -1.63
CA PRO A 138 -2.14 -31.60 -2.67
C PRO A 138 -2.70 -31.23 -4.07
N GLY A 139 -1.80 -30.95 -5.03
CA GLY A 139 -2.19 -30.82 -6.41
C GLY A 139 -2.45 -32.17 -7.03
N PHE A 140 -3.65 -32.35 -7.62
CA PHE A 140 -4.01 -33.61 -8.25
C PHE A 140 -3.53 -33.65 -9.71
N ALA A 141 -2.94 -34.78 -10.11
CA ALA A 141 -2.40 -35.00 -11.44
C ALA A 141 -3.46 -34.99 -12.58
N GLY A 142 -4.75 -35.06 -12.24
CA GLY A 142 -5.84 -34.97 -13.21
C GLY A 142 -6.25 -33.54 -13.56
N ASN A 143 -5.72 -32.54 -12.88
CA ASN A 143 -6.06 -31.15 -13.11
C ASN A 143 -5.03 -30.52 -14.04
N THR A 144 -5.21 -30.75 -15.35
CA THR A 144 -4.24 -30.40 -16.40
C THR A 144 -4.52 -29.04 -17.06
N ALA A 145 -5.47 -28.25 -16.55
CA ALA A 145 -5.75 -26.94 -17.09
C ALA A 145 -4.50 -26.05 -16.95
N GLN A 146 -4.09 -25.44 -18.04
CA GLN A 146 -2.97 -24.51 -18.06
C GLN A 146 -3.33 -23.30 -17.18
N GLY A 147 -2.46 -22.93 -16.21
CA GLY A 147 -2.74 -21.86 -15.27
C GLY A 147 -3.60 -22.26 -14.08
N ALA A 148 -3.82 -23.56 -13.84
CA ALA A 148 -4.54 -24.02 -12.67
C ALA A 148 -3.79 -23.63 -11.39
N THR A 149 -4.53 -23.10 -10.42
CA THR A 149 -4.02 -22.67 -9.12
C THR A 149 -4.80 -23.32 -7.99
N LYS A 150 -4.23 -23.25 -6.80
CA LYS A 150 -4.87 -23.69 -5.57
C LYS A 150 -4.58 -22.68 -4.45
N PRO A 151 -5.44 -22.60 -3.42
CA PRO A 151 -5.14 -21.75 -2.29
C PRO A 151 -4.05 -22.37 -1.42
N ALA A 152 -3.14 -21.52 -0.92
CA ALA A 152 -2.15 -21.86 0.09
C ALA A 152 -2.18 -20.83 1.22
N THR A 153 -2.08 -21.29 2.44
CA THR A 153 -1.96 -20.41 3.61
C THR A 153 -0.49 -20.29 3.96
N VAL A 154 0.00 -19.07 4.06
CA VAL A 154 1.38 -18.76 4.43
C VAL A 154 1.51 -18.46 5.92
N GLU A 155 2.73 -18.38 6.41
CA GLU A 155 3.04 -18.27 7.85
C GLU A 155 2.41 -17.06 8.55
N THR A 156 2.06 -16.00 7.82
CA THR A 156 1.35 -14.84 8.39
C THR A 156 -0.16 -15.06 8.53
N GLY A 157 -0.69 -16.19 8.08
CA GLY A 157 -2.12 -16.50 8.06
C GLY A 157 -2.84 -16.05 6.80
N ALA A 158 -2.16 -15.38 5.88
CA ALA A 158 -2.74 -14.93 4.62
C ALA A 158 -2.86 -16.09 3.62
N GLN A 159 -3.87 -16.00 2.74
CA GLN A 159 -4.05 -16.95 1.64
C GLN A 159 -3.53 -16.36 0.33
N VAL A 160 -2.86 -17.20 -0.45
CA VAL A 160 -2.30 -16.86 -1.76
C VAL A 160 -2.67 -17.94 -2.76
N GLN A 161 -3.03 -17.55 -3.98
CA GLN A 161 -3.22 -18.51 -5.07
C GLN A 161 -1.87 -18.91 -5.63
N VAL A 162 -1.59 -20.20 -5.63
CA VAL A 162 -0.29 -20.76 -6.02
C VAL A 162 -0.45 -21.84 -7.09
N PRO A 163 0.60 -22.12 -7.88
CA PRO A 163 0.59 -23.26 -8.79
C PRO A 163 0.39 -24.59 -8.05
N LEU A 164 -0.11 -25.58 -8.75
CA LEU A 164 -0.44 -26.88 -8.16
C LEU A 164 0.78 -27.63 -7.58
N PHE A 165 1.98 -27.32 -8.05
CA PHE A 165 3.22 -27.96 -7.59
C PHE A 165 3.71 -27.49 -6.21
N VAL A 166 3.15 -26.41 -5.69
CA VAL A 166 3.57 -25.87 -4.39
C VAL A 166 3.09 -26.78 -3.26
N ASN A 167 3.99 -27.08 -2.33
CA ASN A 167 3.74 -27.95 -1.18
C ASN A 167 3.91 -27.19 0.13
N GLN A 168 3.34 -27.76 1.18
CA GLN A 168 3.59 -27.29 2.54
C GLN A 168 5.10 -27.32 2.84
N GLY A 169 5.62 -26.27 3.45
CA GLY A 169 7.04 -26.09 3.72
C GLY A 169 7.80 -25.33 2.66
N ASP A 170 7.20 -25.13 1.47
CA ASP A 170 7.84 -24.34 0.42
C ASP A 170 7.84 -22.87 0.81
N LYS A 171 8.91 -22.17 0.46
CA LYS A 171 9.04 -20.73 0.64
C LYS A 171 8.71 -20.01 -0.64
N LEU A 172 7.81 -19.03 -0.55
CA LEU A 172 7.28 -18.31 -1.71
C LEU A 172 7.69 -16.85 -1.68
N LYS A 173 8.03 -16.33 -2.85
CA LYS A 173 8.16 -14.88 -3.05
C LYS A 173 6.81 -14.32 -3.49
N ILE A 174 6.33 -13.31 -2.77
CA ILE A 174 5.01 -12.71 -2.95
C ILE A 174 5.16 -11.21 -3.16
N ASP A 175 4.41 -10.66 -4.12
CA ASP A 175 4.26 -9.22 -4.30
C ASP A 175 3.20 -8.72 -3.31
N THR A 176 3.60 -7.89 -2.35
CA THR A 176 2.70 -7.41 -1.29
C THR A 176 1.65 -6.44 -1.80
N ARG A 177 1.88 -5.78 -2.94
CA ARG A 177 0.94 -4.83 -3.52
C ARG A 177 -0.29 -5.52 -4.09
N THR A 178 -0.11 -6.70 -4.67
CA THR A 178 -1.17 -7.47 -5.34
C THR A 178 -1.56 -8.72 -4.57
N GLY A 179 -0.71 -9.21 -3.68
CA GLY A 179 -0.89 -10.49 -3.00
C GLY A 179 -0.60 -11.70 -3.88
N GLU A 180 0.05 -11.49 -5.01
CA GLU A 180 0.31 -12.54 -6.00
C GLU A 180 1.62 -13.30 -5.73
N TYR A 181 1.56 -14.60 -5.95
CA TYR A 181 2.72 -15.47 -6.01
C TYR A 181 3.58 -15.11 -7.23
N LEU A 182 4.89 -14.97 -7.00
CA LEU A 182 5.85 -14.71 -8.06
C LEU A 182 6.72 -15.91 -8.38
N SER A 183 7.27 -16.53 -7.35
CA SER A 183 8.17 -17.68 -7.53
C SER A 183 8.31 -18.47 -6.23
N ARG A 184 8.77 -19.71 -6.35
CA ARG A 184 9.22 -20.51 -5.23
C ARG A 184 10.72 -20.25 -5.02
N VAL A 185 11.11 -20.04 -3.77
CA VAL A 185 12.49 -19.71 -3.39
C VAL A 185 13.26 -20.95 -2.97
#